data_71f732c7a653e4ff7fdcf2501320b270
#
_entry.id   71f732c7a653e4ff7fdcf2501320b270
#
_cell.length_a   1.000
_cell.length_b   1.000
_cell.length_c   1.000
_cell.angle_alpha   90.00
_cell.angle_beta   90.00
_cell.angle_gamma   90.00
#
_symmetry.space_group_name_H-M   'P 1'
#
loop_
_entity.id
_entity.type
_entity.pdbx_description
1 polymer ?
#
loop_
_entity_poly.entity_id
_entity_poly.type
_entity_poly.pdbx_seq_one_letter_code
_entity_poly.pdbx_strand_id
1 'polypeptide(L)'
;FSMKKLFTLLLSCILVFGLSACTNNNKDTGQSNSTKQTDTPTQTKESIDDAFYKDLKKALEARWEIEENDAEVTTEIYTRYVDTELKYLSKYEHAEDSFKNHEIGDAAEDYVDALLEGKKMAYLIDKDYTTWHREHDEDVFEDTTEALYKLNNIKKITFENEENQKKFDRLVKYGEEYSKRDD
;
A
#
# COMPACT_ATOMS: atom_id res chain seq x y z
N PHE A 1 -7.65 -34.12 -24.61
CA PHE A 1 -8.08 -34.93 -23.44
C PHE A 1 -8.33 -34.03 -22.26
N SER A 2 -9.59 -33.93 -21.95
CA SER A 2 -10.15 -33.17 -20.84
C SER A 2 -9.83 -33.84 -19.51
N MET A 3 -9.37 -33.07 -18.53
CA MET A 3 -9.55 -33.44 -17.13
C MET A 3 -9.94 -32.23 -16.30
N LYS A 4 -11.26 -32.13 -16.14
CA LYS A 4 -11.88 -31.34 -15.09
C LYS A 4 -11.51 -31.95 -13.74
N LYS A 5 -10.89 -31.20 -12.86
CA LYS A 5 -10.86 -31.52 -11.43
C LYS A 5 -11.59 -30.43 -10.66
N LEU A 6 -12.79 -30.79 -10.35
CA LEU A 6 -13.67 -30.32 -9.32
C LEU A 6 -12.90 -30.24 -7.98
N PHE A 7 -12.84 -29.09 -7.34
CA PHE A 7 -12.57 -29.01 -5.91
C PHE A 7 -13.72 -28.31 -5.21
N THR A 8 -14.39 -29.12 -4.46
CA THR A 8 -15.60 -28.85 -3.68
C THR A 8 -15.25 -28.06 -2.41
N LEU A 9 -16.05 -27.03 -2.22
CA LEU A 9 -16.54 -26.43 -0.97
C LEU A 9 -16.05 -27.05 0.35
N LEU A 10 -15.50 -26.21 1.22
CA LEU A 10 -15.68 -26.36 2.65
C LEU A 10 -15.93 -24.98 3.30
N LEU A 11 -17.21 -24.73 3.44
CA LEU A 11 -17.81 -23.68 4.23
C LEU A 11 -17.70 -24.11 5.70
N SER A 12 -16.99 -23.35 6.52
CA SER A 12 -17.07 -23.50 7.98
C SER A 12 -17.36 -22.15 8.63
N CYS A 13 -18.63 -21.94 8.87
CA CYS A 13 -19.14 -20.92 9.79
C CYS A 13 -18.73 -21.25 11.22
N ILE A 14 -18.06 -20.31 11.90
CA ILE A 14 -18.09 -20.28 13.36
C ILE A 14 -18.53 -18.86 13.77
N LEU A 15 -19.81 -18.74 14.02
CA LEU A 15 -20.42 -17.66 14.79
C LEU A 15 -20.23 -18.00 16.28
N VAL A 16 -19.50 -17.17 16.99
CA VAL A 16 -19.57 -17.16 18.45
C VAL A 16 -20.06 -15.79 18.89
N PHE A 17 -21.35 -15.73 19.16
CA PHE A 17 -21.96 -14.63 19.92
C PHE A 17 -21.65 -14.84 21.41
N GLY A 18 -20.98 -13.87 22.01
CA GLY A 18 -20.83 -13.78 23.45
C GLY A 18 -21.44 -12.47 23.95
N LEU A 19 -22.75 -12.46 24.11
CA LEU A 19 -23.46 -11.46 24.91
C LEU A 19 -23.36 -11.84 26.39
N SER A 20 -22.72 -11.01 27.19
CA SER A 20 -22.85 -11.05 28.63
C SER A 20 -23.32 -9.69 29.12
N ALA A 21 -24.62 -9.58 29.26
CA ALA A 21 -25.26 -8.58 30.09
C ALA A 21 -25.18 -9.04 31.55
N CYS A 22 -24.62 -8.24 32.40
CA CYS A 22 -24.86 -8.35 33.86
C CYS A 22 -25.34 -7.02 34.38
N THR A 23 -26.64 -6.97 34.56
CA THR A 23 -27.32 -6.05 35.47
C THR A 23 -27.07 -6.55 36.89
N ASN A 24 -26.62 -5.72 37.81
CA ASN A 24 -27.09 -5.86 39.16
C ASN A 24 -27.02 -4.56 39.98
N ASN A 25 -28.13 -4.20 40.55
CA ASN A 25 -28.36 -3.22 41.59
C ASN A 25 -27.78 -3.73 42.93
N ASN A 26 -27.21 -2.90 43.75
CA ASN A 26 -27.69 -2.40 45.03
C ASN A 26 -26.57 -1.82 45.91
N LYS A 27 -26.80 -0.59 46.29
CA LYS A 27 -26.80 0.04 47.63
C LYS A 27 -25.70 -0.27 48.66
N ASP A 28 -25.16 0.82 49.03
CA ASP A 28 -24.90 1.42 50.36
C ASP A 28 -23.47 1.36 50.94
N THR A 29 -23.03 2.57 51.19
CA THR A 29 -22.31 3.11 52.38
C THR A 29 -20.85 2.67 52.58
N GLY A 30 -19.93 3.67 52.45
CA GLY A 30 -18.63 3.55 53.09
C GLY A 30 -17.51 4.35 52.38
N GLN A 31 -17.34 5.53 52.85
CA GLN A 31 -16.28 6.49 52.56
C GLN A 31 -14.87 5.87 52.69
N SER A 32 -14.05 5.89 51.65
CA SER A 32 -12.60 6.07 51.81
C SER A 32 -11.95 6.41 50.43
N ASN A 33 -11.28 7.53 50.43
CA ASN A 33 -10.45 8.01 49.32
C ASN A 33 -9.36 6.99 48.92
N SER A 34 -9.40 6.54 47.68
CA SER A 34 -8.19 6.08 47.01
C SER A 34 -8.38 6.32 45.52
N THR A 35 -7.66 7.32 45.01
CA THR A 35 -7.61 7.69 43.59
C THR A 35 -6.97 6.53 42.84
N LYS A 36 -7.78 5.60 42.31
CA LYS A 36 -7.35 4.66 41.30
C LYS A 36 -7.45 5.39 39.95
N GLN A 37 -6.32 5.80 39.49
CA GLN A 37 -6.11 6.24 38.13
C GLN A 37 -6.48 5.06 37.23
N THR A 38 -7.64 5.17 36.59
CA THR A 38 -8.06 4.22 35.56
C THR A 38 -7.26 4.57 34.31
N ASP A 39 -6.21 3.81 34.06
CA ASP A 39 -5.49 3.85 32.76
C ASP A 39 -6.49 3.38 31.68
N THR A 40 -7.20 4.34 31.11
CA THR A 40 -7.88 4.13 29.84
C THR A 40 -6.77 3.92 28.80
N PRO A 41 -6.77 2.82 28.03
CA PRO A 41 -5.79 2.66 26.96
C PRO A 41 -5.97 3.83 25.98
N THR A 42 -5.05 4.77 25.99
CA THR A 42 -4.98 5.81 24.98
C THR A 42 -4.66 5.07 23.69
N GLN A 43 -5.65 4.88 22.83
CA GLN A 43 -5.41 4.47 21.45
C GLN A 43 -4.55 5.56 20.82
N THR A 44 -3.26 5.29 20.72
CA THR A 44 -2.33 6.16 19.99
C THR A 44 -2.81 6.18 18.55
N LYS A 45 -3.33 7.30 18.08
CA LYS A 45 -3.75 7.46 16.69
C LYS A 45 -2.53 7.20 15.82
N GLU A 46 -2.62 6.22 14.91
CA GLU A 46 -1.57 5.90 13.94
C GLU A 46 -1.12 7.19 13.23
N SER A 47 0.19 7.40 13.10
CA SER A 47 0.69 8.56 12.37
C SER A 47 0.40 8.42 10.88
N ILE A 48 0.29 9.53 10.16
CA ILE A 48 0.10 9.50 8.71
C ILE A 48 1.28 8.78 8.03
N ASP A 49 2.50 8.98 8.53
CA ASP A 49 3.71 8.32 8.05
C ASP A 49 3.58 6.78 8.15
N ASP A 50 3.17 6.26 9.31
CA ASP A 50 2.99 4.82 9.50
C ASP A 50 1.82 4.26 8.67
N ALA A 51 0.73 5.04 8.57
CA ALA A 51 -0.41 4.68 7.75
C ALA A 51 -0.03 4.58 6.26
N PHE A 52 0.78 5.51 5.77
CA PHE A 52 1.29 5.50 4.41
C PHE A 52 2.13 4.25 4.12
N TYR A 53 3.14 3.95 4.94
CA TYR A 53 3.96 2.74 4.75
C TYR A 53 3.13 1.46 4.73
N LYS A 54 2.12 1.37 5.57
CA LYS A 54 1.21 0.23 5.62
C LYS A 54 0.36 0.12 4.35
N ASP A 55 -0.13 1.23 3.84
CA ASP A 55 -0.95 1.26 2.63
C ASP A 55 -0.10 1.07 1.38
N LEU A 56 1.12 1.59 1.33
CA LEU A 56 2.09 1.33 0.27
C LEU A 56 2.39 -0.18 0.14
N LYS A 57 2.65 -0.87 1.25
CA LYS A 57 2.86 -2.32 1.23
C LYS A 57 1.64 -3.05 0.67
N LYS A 58 0.43 -2.70 1.11
CA LYS A 58 -0.80 -3.30 0.60
C LYS A 58 -1.04 -3.01 -0.88
N ALA A 59 -0.73 -1.79 -1.33
CA ALA A 59 -0.86 -1.41 -2.71
C ALA A 59 0.02 -2.27 -3.61
N LEU A 60 1.30 -2.40 -3.26
CA LEU A 60 2.27 -3.22 -3.98
C LEU A 60 1.89 -4.70 -3.96
N GLU A 61 1.51 -5.26 -2.81
CA GLU A 61 1.07 -6.66 -2.70
C GLU A 61 -0.17 -6.91 -3.56
N ALA A 62 -1.18 -6.03 -3.50
CA ALA A 62 -2.39 -6.17 -4.28
C ALA A 62 -2.13 -6.06 -5.80
N ARG A 63 -1.22 -5.20 -6.23
CA ARG A 63 -0.78 -5.12 -7.62
C ARG A 63 -0.11 -6.42 -8.06
N TRP A 64 0.85 -6.94 -7.27
CA TRP A 64 1.58 -8.16 -7.61
C TRP A 64 0.71 -9.41 -7.62
N GLU A 65 -0.39 -9.44 -6.86
CA GLU A 65 -1.40 -10.52 -6.90
C GLU A 65 -2.14 -10.60 -8.23
N ILE A 66 -2.38 -9.45 -8.88
CA ILE A 66 -3.10 -9.38 -10.16
C ILE A 66 -2.16 -9.31 -11.37
N GLU A 67 -0.84 -9.22 -11.15
CA GLU A 67 0.16 -9.16 -12.20
C GLU A 67 0.23 -10.51 -12.92
N GLU A 68 -0.17 -10.51 -14.19
CA GLU A 68 -0.15 -11.71 -15.03
C GLU A 68 1.24 -11.88 -15.61
N ASN A 69 1.89 -13.00 -15.28
CA ASN A 69 3.17 -13.34 -15.88
C ASN A 69 2.97 -13.58 -17.38
N ASP A 70 3.84 -12.97 -18.19
CA ASP A 70 3.88 -13.09 -19.67
C ASP A 70 2.63 -12.55 -20.39
N ALA A 71 1.78 -11.76 -19.75
CA ALA A 71 0.70 -11.07 -20.42
C ALA A 71 1.25 -9.92 -21.27
N GLU A 72 0.76 -9.79 -22.50
CA GLU A 72 1.00 -8.59 -23.30
C GLU A 72 0.37 -7.39 -22.60
N VAL A 73 1.14 -6.34 -22.38
CA VAL A 73 0.65 -5.13 -21.72
C VAL A 73 -0.32 -4.41 -22.66
N THR A 74 -1.57 -4.27 -22.20
CA THR A 74 -2.62 -3.49 -22.88
C THR A 74 -3.03 -2.31 -22.02
N THR A 75 -3.68 -1.32 -22.61
CA THR A 75 -4.26 -0.18 -21.86
C THR A 75 -5.11 -0.65 -20.68
N GLU A 76 -5.95 -1.67 -20.88
CA GLU A 76 -6.82 -2.20 -19.81
C GLU A 76 -6.02 -2.85 -18.67
N ILE A 77 -5.05 -3.70 -19.00
CA ILE A 77 -4.20 -4.39 -18.01
C ILE A 77 -3.39 -3.38 -17.21
N TYR A 78 -2.72 -2.44 -17.88
CA TYR A 78 -1.92 -1.43 -17.22
C TYR A 78 -2.77 -0.52 -16.30
N THR A 79 -3.92 -0.03 -16.81
CA THR A 79 -4.84 0.79 -16.01
C THR A 79 -5.32 0.04 -14.76
N ARG A 80 -5.62 -1.25 -14.88
CA ARG A 80 -6.01 -2.09 -13.73
C ARG A 80 -4.90 -2.17 -12.68
N TYR A 81 -3.63 -2.29 -13.08
CA TYR A 81 -2.50 -2.30 -12.15
C TYR A 81 -2.38 -0.98 -11.40
N VAL A 82 -2.41 0.12 -12.10
CA VAL A 82 -2.33 1.46 -11.51
C VAL A 82 -3.54 1.74 -10.60
N ASP A 83 -4.75 1.42 -11.03
CA ASP A 83 -5.96 1.61 -10.22
C ASP A 83 -5.95 0.77 -8.94
N THR A 84 -5.32 -0.40 -8.98
CA THR A 84 -5.17 -1.24 -7.80
C THR A 84 -4.28 -0.58 -6.75
N GLU A 85 -3.18 0.06 -7.14
CA GLU A 85 -2.33 0.82 -6.23
C GLU A 85 -3.02 2.10 -5.74
N LEU A 86 -3.61 2.88 -6.65
CA LEU A 86 -4.29 4.13 -6.33
C LEU A 86 -5.48 3.94 -5.38
N LYS A 87 -6.11 2.76 -5.34
CA LYS A 87 -7.15 2.44 -4.35
C LYS A 87 -6.67 2.63 -2.90
N TYR A 88 -5.41 2.40 -2.63
CA TYR A 88 -4.81 2.57 -1.30
C TYR A 88 -4.13 3.92 -1.14
N LEU A 89 -3.57 4.48 -2.22
CA LEU A 89 -2.61 5.58 -2.16
C LEU A 89 -3.16 6.93 -2.59
N SER A 90 -4.25 7.01 -3.38
CA SER A 90 -4.78 8.28 -3.89
C SER A 90 -5.12 9.32 -2.81
N LYS A 91 -5.39 8.90 -1.59
CA LYS A 91 -5.65 9.81 -0.46
C LYS A 91 -4.41 10.58 0.02
N TYR A 92 -3.24 10.21 -0.45
CA TYR A 92 -1.97 10.88 -0.14
C TYR A 92 -1.56 11.88 -1.23
N GLU A 93 -2.30 11.95 -2.35
CA GLU A 93 -2.19 13.02 -3.32
C GLU A 93 -2.40 14.38 -2.62
N HIS A 94 -1.44 15.29 -2.73
CA HIS A 94 -1.45 16.61 -2.08
C HIS A 94 -1.52 16.55 -0.53
N ALA A 95 -0.99 15.51 0.08
CA ALA A 95 -0.98 15.35 1.54
C ALA A 95 0.40 15.57 2.18
N GLU A 96 1.41 16.01 1.44
CA GLU A 96 2.81 16.17 1.83
C GLU A 96 2.96 16.98 3.13
N ASP A 97 2.23 18.10 3.26
CA ASP A 97 2.22 18.96 4.46
C ASP A 97 1.62 18.29 5.71
N SER A 98 0.92 17.17 5.54
CA SER A 98 0.29 16.42 6.64
C SER A 98 1.24 15.40 7.28
N PHE A 99 2.32 15.05 6.59
CA PHE A 99 3.32 14.12 7.10
C PHE A 99 4.17 14.77 8.20
N LYS A 100 4.59 13.97 9.18
CA LYS A 100 5.50 14.44 10.22
C LYS A 100 6.93 14.54 9.73
N ASN A 101 7.30 13.63 8.85
CA ASN A 101 8.57 13.66 8.13
C ASN A 101 8.30 14.14 6.71
N HIS A 102 8.78 15.34 6.37
CA HIS A 102 8.59 15.93 5.05
C HIS A 102 9.21 15.10 3.93
N GLU A 103 10.35 14.45 4.15
CA GLU A 103 10.95 13.57 3.14
C GLU A 103 10.07 12.36 2.79
N ILE A 104 9.26 11.88 3.76
CA ILE A 104 8.25 10.84 3.49
C ILE A 104 7.10 11.43 2.70
N GLY A 105 6.67 12.65 3.05
CA GLY A 105 5.60 13.36 2.35
C GLY A 105 5.95 13.59 0.88
N ASP A 106 7.11 14.16 0.62
CA ASP A 106 7.61 14.42 -0.72
C ASP A 106 7.69 13.13 -1.55
N ALA A 107 8.32 12.07 -1.01
CA ALA A 107 8.43 10.80 -1.72
C ALA A 107 7.07 10.08 -1.90
N ALA A 108 6.11 10.31 -1.00
CA ALA A 108 4.76 9.77 -1.13
C ALA A 108 3.98 10.48 -2.25
N GLU A 109 4.12 11.81 -2.37
CA GLU A 109 3.55 12.60 -3.45
C GLU A 109 4.17 12.20 -4.78
N ASP A 110 5.52 12.20 -4.90
CA ASP A 110 6.24 11.77 -6.11
C ASP A 110 5.71 10.40 -6.61
N TYR A 111 5.54 9.44 -5.69
CA TYR A 111 5.05 8.11 -6.04
C TYR A 111 3.62 8.13 -6.58
N VAL A 112 2.71 8.87 -5.92
CA VAL A 112 1.30 8.94 -6.32
C VAL A 112 1.15 9.69 -7.64
N ASP A 113 1.88 10.78 -7.83
CA ASP A 113 1.85 11.60 -9.03
C ASP A 113 2.37 10.82 -10.25
N ALA A 114 3.44 10.05 -10.09
CA ALA A 114 3.94 9.15 -11.14
C ALA A 114 2.90 8.08 -11.52
N LEU A 115 2.18 7.50 -10.57
CA LEU A 115 1.08 6.58 -10.87
C LEU A 115 -0.06 7.25 -11.65
N LEU A 116 -0.42 8.47 -11.28
CA LEU A 116 -1.46 9.25 -11.97
C LEU A 116 -1.03 9.63 -13.38
N GLU A 117 0.24 9.99 -13.58
CA GLU A 117 0.80 10.27 -14.90
C GLU A 117 0.80 9.02 -15.78
N GLY A 118 1.26 7.88 -15.24
CA GLY A 118 1.18 6.59 -15.93
C GLY A 118 -0.24 6.25 -16.37
N LYS A 119 -1.23 6.52 -15.51
CA LYS A 119 -2.63 6.32 -15.87
C LYS A 119 -3.08 7.22 -17.02
N LYS A 120 -2.67 8.50 -17.01
CA LYS A 120 -3.00 9.46 -18.08
C LYS A 120 -2.43 9.03 -19.42
N MET A 121 -1.21 8.49 -19.45
CA MET A 121 -0.56 8.07 -20.69
C MET A 121 -0.92 6.64 -21.14
N ALA A 122 -1.66 5.88 -20.36
CA ALA A 122 -2.00 4.47 -20.64
C ALA A 122 -2.63 4.24 -22.04
N TYR A 123 -3.38 5.22 -22.56
CA TYR A 123 -3.98 5.13 -23.90
C TYR A 123 -2.95 5.01 -25.03
N LEU A 124 -1.69 5.40 -24.79
CA LEU A 124 -0.60 5.25 -25.78
C LEU A 124 -0.20 3.80 -25.97
N ILE A 125 -0.44 2.91 -25.02
CA ILE A 125 -0.08 1.48 -25.12
C ILE A 125 -0.63 0.89 -26.41
N ASP A 126 -1.94 1.10 -26.68
CA ASP A 126 -2.61 0.54 -27.84
C ASP A 126 -2.45 1.42 -29.10
N LYS A 127 -2.01 2.67 -28.94
CA LYS A 127 -1.93 3.65 -30.02
C LYS A 127 -0.50 3.83 -30.56
N ASP A 128 0.47 3.93 -29.68
CA ASP A 128 1.88 4.13 -29.97
C ASP A 128 2.73 3.57 -28.82
N TYR A 129 2.89 2.24 -28.81
CA TYR A 129 3.61 1.53 -27.78
C TYR A 129 5.06 2.02 -27.59
N THR A 130 5.73 2.41 -28.67
CA THR A 130 7.13 2.87 -28.60
C THR A 130 7.22 4.19 -27.81
N THR A 131 6.33 5.13 -28.08
CA THR A 131 6.26 6.39 -27.33
C THR A 131 5.88 6.12 -25.90
N TRP A 132 4.86 5.27 -25.64
CA TRP A 132 4.47 4.91 -24.28
C TRP A 132 5.62 4.29 -23.49
N HIS A 133 6.34 3.32 -24.08
CA HIS A 133 7.42 2.63 -23.39
C HIS A 133 8.53 3.60 -22.96
N ARG A 134 8.92 4.51 -23.83
CA ARG A 134 9.94 5.50 -23.53
C ARG A 134 9.48 6.47 -22.43
N GLU A 135 8.32 7.08 -22.58
CA GLU A 135 7.78 8.05 -21.60
C GLU A 135 7.48 7.38 -20.27
N HIS A 136 6.95 6.14 -20.29
CA HIS A 136 6.72 5.38 -19.07
C HIS A 136 8.02 5.06 -18.32
N ASP A 137 9.09 4.71 -19.03
CA ASP A 137 10.37 4.41 -18.40
C ASP A 137 11.02 5.69 -17.82
N GLU A 138 10.92 6.82 -18.54
CA GLU A 138 11.53 8.10 -18.13
C GLU A 138 10.71 8.80 -17.02
N ASP A 139 9.39 8.86 -17.14
CA ASP A 139 8.54 9.71 -16.26
C ASP A 139 7.83 8.92 -15.15
N VAL A 140 7.58 7.61 -15.33
CA VAL A 140 6.79 6.82 -14.37
C VAL A 140 7.63 5.81 -13.61
N PHE A 141 8.40 5.00 -14.35
CA PHE A 141 9.17 3.94 -13.72
C PHE A 141 10.36 4.50 -12.94
N GLU A 142 11.02 5.53 -13.45
CA GLU A 142 12.10 6.24 -12.77
C GLU A 142 11.57 6.86 -11.48
N ASP A 143 10.56 7.74 -11.56
CA ASP A 143 10.00 8.44 -10.40
C ASP A 143 9.45 7.49 -9.33
N THR A 144 8.69 6.46 -9.73
CA THR A 144 8.17 5.48 -8.76
C THR A 144 9.28 4.70 -8.07
N THR A 145 10.33 4.31 -8.78
CA THR A 145 11.43 3.53 -8.19
C THR A 145 12.34 4.39 -7.32
N GLU A 146 12.58 5.66 -7.68
CA GLU A 146 13.30 6.60 -6.82
C GLU A 146 12.55 6.91 -5.53
N ALA A 147 11.24 7.14 -5.61
CA ALA A 147 10.41 7.34 -4.43
C ALA A 147 10.48 6.12 -3.49
N LEU A 148 10.42 4.89 -4.03
CA LEU A 148 10.59 3.66 -3.23
C LEU A 148 11.99 3.55 -2.62
N TYR A 149 13.04 3.94 -3.33
CA TYR A 149 14.40 3.98 -2.80
C TYR A 149 14.53 4.98 -1.65
N LYS A 150 14.04 6.22 -1.82
CA LYS A 150 14.01 7.27 -0.78
C LYS A 150 13.27 6.76 0.47
N LEU A 151 12.04 6.25 0.31
CA LEU A 151 11.21 5.72 1.38
C LEU A 151 11.88 4.56 2.13
N ASN A 152 12.47 3.62 1.40
CA ASN A 152 13.16 2.47 2.01
C ASN A 152 14.43 2.86 2.77
N ASN A 153 15.09 3.97 2.40
CA ASN A 153 16.24 4.51 3.13
C ASN A 153 15.82 5.19 4.44
N ILE A 154 14.67 5.87 4.45
CA ILE A 154 14.14 6.51 5.66
C ILE A 154 13.64 5.43 6.65
N LYS A 155 12.85 4.49 6.17
CA LYS A 155 12.32 3.38 6.96
C LYS A 155 12.31 2.10 6.14
N LYS A 156 13.08 1.11 6.57
CA LYS A 156 13.19 -0.17 5.86
C LYS A 156 11.82 -0.81 5.65
N ILE A 157 11.52 -1.14 4.40
CA ILE A 157 10.29 -1.81 3.99
C ILE A 157 10.57 -3.30 3.79
N THR A 158 9.79 -4.15 4.46
CA THR A 158 9.93 -5.61 4.37
C THR A 158 8.59 -6.29 4.10
N PHE A 159 8.62 -7.35 3.32
CA PHE A 159 7.48 -8.19 2.99
C PHE A 159 7.64 -9.59 3.59
N GLU A 160 6.55 -10.20 4.03
CA GLU A 160 6.57 -11.58 4.56
C GLU A 160 6.75 -12.61 3.45
N ASN A 161 6.22 -12.32 2.26
CA ASN A 161 6.40 -13.15 1.08
C ASN A 161 7.76 -12.88 0.43
N GLU A 162 8.59 -13.91 0.31
CA GLU A 162 9.96 -13.81 -0.26
C GLU A 162 9.96 -13.33 -1.72
N GLU A 163 8.96 -13.72 -2.53
CA GLU A 163 8.83 -13.25 -3.92
C GLU A 163 8.53 -11.76 -3.97
N ASN A 164 7.61 -11.28 -3.12
CA ASN A 164 7.30 -9.85 -3.01
C ASN A 164 8.53 -9.08 -2.54
N GLN A 165 9.28 -9.60 -1.57
CA GLN A 165 10.54 -8.99 -1.14
C GLN A 165 11.54 -8.87 -2.29
N LYS A 166 11.72 -9.92 -3.09
CA LYS A 166 12.62 -9.88 -4.25
C LYS A 166 12.16 -8.89 -5.33
N LYS A 167 10.83 -8.78 -5.55
CA LYS A 167 10.27 -7.78 -6.47
C LYS A 167 10.57 -6.37 -5.95
N PHE A 168 10.33 -6.12 -4.67
CA PHE A 168 10.59 -4.84 -4.03
C PHE A 168 12.07 -4.47 -4.07
N ASP A 169 12.97 -5.39 -3.70
CA ASP A 169 14.41 -5.15 -3.70
C ASP A 169 14.94 -4.78 -5.09
N ARG A 170 14.35 -5.34 -6.16
CA ARG A 170 14.67 -4.95 -7.53
C ARG A 170 14.25 -3.51 -7.85
N LEU A 171 13.03 -3.12 -7.44
CA LEU A 171 12.55 -1.74 -7.64
C LEU A 171 13.43 -0.74 -6.90
N VAL A 172 13.75 -1.01 -5.64
CA VAL A 172 14.65 -0.17 -4.84
C VAL A 172 16.03 -0.05 -5.48
N LYS A 173 16.55 -1.13 -6.06
CA LYS A 173 17.84 -1.11 -6.77
C LYS A 173 17.78 -0.24 -8.02
N TYR A 174 16.70 -0.28 -8.78
CA TYR A 174 16.54 0.62 -9.94
C TYR A 174 16.50 2.09 -9.47
N GLY A 175 15.73 2.41 -8.42
CA GLY A 175 15.70 3.76 -7.88
C GLY A 175 17.06 4.25 -7.36
N GLU A 176 17.88 3.36 -6.77
CA GLU A 176 19.27 3.69 -6.41
C GLU A 176 20.14 4.00 -7.63
N GLU A 177 19.94 3.28 -8.74
CA GLU A 177 20.67 3.50 -9.97
C GLU A 177 20.27 4.81 -10.66
N TYR A 178 18.99 5.18 -10.62
CA TYR A 178 18.47 6.43 -11.17
C TYR A 178 18.94 7.62 -10.34
N SER A 179 18.77 7.61 -9.03
CA SER A 179 19.18 8.70 -8.15
C SER A 179 20.66 9.08 -8.23
N LYS A 180 21.52 8.22 -8.81
CA LYS A 180 22.95 8.49 -9.04
C LYS A 180 23.24 9.14 -10.39
N ARG A 181 22.26 9.25 -11.29
CA ARG A 181 22.45 9.87 -12.60
C ARG A 181 22.32 11.39 -12.53
N ASP A 182 21.58 11.86 -11.54
CA ASP A 182 21.28 13.28 -11.35
C ASP A 182 22.31 14.01 -10.48
N ASP A 183 23.29 13.29 -9.89
CA ASP A 183 24.44 13.81 -9.15
C ASP A 183 25.69 13.99 -10.08
#